data_e0e723b2880c0a57eee0e2ebfa92af3e
#
_entry.id   e0e723b2880c0a57eee0e2ebfa92af3e
#
_cell.length_a   1.000
_cell.length_b   1.000
_cell.length_c   1.000
_cell.angle_alpha   90.00
_cell.angle_beta   90.00
_cell.angle_gamma   90.00
#
_symmetry.space_group_name_H-M   'P 1'
#
loop_
_entity.id
_entity.type
_entity.pdbx_description
1 polymer ?
#
loop_
_entity_poly.entity_id
_entity_poly.type
_entity_poly.pdbx_seq_one_letter_code
_entity_poly.pdbx_strand_id
1 'polypeptide(L)'
;NIGVGPSNAKNITDHLAVLRPHCWLMIGHCGGLRQSQRIGDYVLAHAYLRQDRILDSLVPPEIPIPALAEVQVALQGAAAKITGESGESLKQRLRTGTVVTNDDRNWELRWTQERKRINLSRAIAVDMESGTLAAQGYRLRVPYGTLLCVSDKPLHGEIKLPGSAN
;
A
#
# COMPACT_ATOMS: atom_id res chain seq x y z
N ASN A 1 10.16 -11.68 4.48
CA ASN A 1 9.75 -10.54 5.29
C ASN A 1 10.81 -9.44 5.20
N ILE A 2 10.41 -8.23 4.83
CA ILE A 2 11.31 -7.07 4.68
C ILE A 2 11.37 -6.21 5.96
N GLY A 3 10.71 -6.62 7.02
CA GLY A 3 10.58 -5.82 8.23
C GLY A 3 9.55 -4.69 8.07
N VAL A 4 9.71 -3.62 8.83
CA VAL A 4 8.80 -2.46 8.86
C VAL A 4 9.56 -1.20 8.45
N GLY A 5 8.91 -0.37 7.69
CA GLY A 5 9.33 0.97 7.34
C GLY A 5 10.00 1.12 5.98
N PRO A 6 9.96 2.34 5.44
CA PRO A 6 10.40 2.63 4.08
C PRO A 6 11.91 2.45 3.90
N SER A 7 12.72 2.70 4.93
CA SER A 7 14.17 2.48 4.87
C SER A 7 14.51 1.01 4.66
N ASN A 8 13.79 0.08 5.33
CA ASN A 8 13.96 -1.34 5.12
C ASN A 8 13.53 -1.74 3.70
N ALA A 9 12.36 -1.27 3.24
CA ALA A 9 11.89 -1.52 1.89
C ALA A 9 12.90 -1.05 0.83
N LYS A 10 13.47 0.14 0.99
CA LYS A 10 14.52 0.66 0.10
C LYS A 10 15.75 -0.23 0.09
N ASN A 11 16.32 -0.52 1.26
CA ASN A 11 17.58 -1.25 1.36
C ASN A 11 17.46 -2.68 0.80
N ILE A 12 16.39 -3.37 1.13
CA ILE A 12 16.15 -4.73 0.62
C ILE A 12 15.96 -4.73 -0.89
N THR A 13 15.19 -3.79 -1.44
CA THR A 13 14.96 -3.73 -2.89
C THR A 13 16.22 -3.31 -3.66
N ASP A 14 17.07 -2.45 -3.11
CA ASP A 14 18.38 -2.14 -3.70
C ASP A 14 19.25 -3.43 -3.84
N HIS A 15 19.28 -4.26 -2.81
CA HIS A 15 20.03 -5.53 -2.86
C HIS A 15 19.38 -6.54 -3.81
N LEU A 16 18.06 -6.71 -3.74
CA LEU A 16 17.35 -7.68 -4.57
C LEU A 16 17.35 -7.30 -6.06
N ALA A 17 17.51 -6.02 -6.40
CA ALA A 17 17.58 -5.57 -7.79
C ALA A 17 18.73 -6.21 -8.57
N VAL A 18 19.83 -6.55 -7.90
CA VAL A 18 20.99 -7.25 -8.50
C VAL A 18 20.59 -8.62 -9.07
N LEU A 19 19.56 -9.25 -8.48
CA LEU A 19 19.04 -10.54 -8.93
C LEU A 19 18.10 -10.43 -10.13
N ARG A 20 17.80 -9.20 -10.60
CA ARG A 20 16.90 -8.91 -11.73
C ARG A 20 15.56 -9.64 -11.60
N PRO A 21 14.78 -9.41 -10.52
CA PRO A 21 13.50 -10.06 -10.33
C PRO A 21 12.51 -9.67 -11.44
N HIS A 22 11.63 -10.59 -11.81
CA HIS A 22 10.62 -10.34 -12.84
C HIS A 22 9.51 -9.37 -12.37
N CYS A 23 9.22 -9.37 -11.08
CA CYS A 23 8.20 -8.50 -10.47
C CYS A 23 8.42 -8.39 -8.97
N TRP A 24 8.07 -7.24 -8.41
CA TRP A 24 7.95 -7.05 -6.96
C TRP A 24 6.49 -6.94 -6.57
N LEU A 25 6.03 -7.88 -5.76
CA LEU A 25 4.69 -7.85 -5.20
C LEU A 25 4.78 -7.61 -3.69
N MET A 26 4.20 -6.50 -3.26
CA MET A 26 4.03 -6.24 -1.84
C MET A 26 2.71 -6.83 -1.37
N ILE A 27 2.80 -7.76 -0.43
CA ILE A 27 1.66 -8.32 0.28
C ILE A 27 1.86 -7.98 1.75
N GLY A 28 0.90 -7.28 2.35
CA GLY A 28 1.07 -6.78 3.71
C GLY A 28 -0.23 -6.32 4.34
N HIS A 29 -0.11 -5.49 5.39
CA HIS A 29 -1.21 -4.91 6.12
C HIS A 29 -1.25 -3.39 5.93
N CYS A 30 -2.42 -2.80 6.17
CA CYS A 30 -2.61 -1.35 6.15
C CYS A 30 -3.66 -0.92 7.16
N GLY A 31 -3.59 0.34 7.55
CA GLY A 31 -4.67 1.03 8.23
C GLY A 31 -5.72 1.50 7.21
N GLY A 32 -6.98 1.10 7.38
CA GLY A 32 -8.10 1.55 6.55
C GLY A 32 -8.52 2.98 6.90
N LEU A 33 -8.67 3.84 5.89
CA LEU A 33 -9.02 5.25 6.07
C LEU A 33 -10.49 5.56 5.84
N ARG A 34 -11.27 4.62 5.31
CA ARG A 34 -12.68 4.81 5.00
C ARG A 34 -13.58 4.09 5.99
N GLN A 35 -14.62 4.78 6.47
CA GLN A 35 -15.59 4.19 7.40
C GLN A 35 -16.21 2.92 6.85
N SER A 36 -16.47 2.86 5.54
CA SER A 36 -17.10 1.72 4.88
C SER A 36 -16.19 0.50 4.69
N GLN A 37 -14.88 0.60 4.98
CA GLN A 37 -13.99 -0.56 5.00
C GLN A 37 -14.19 -1.38 6.28
N ARG A 38 -13.89 -2.66 6.19
CA ARG A 38 -13.91 -3.59 7.34
C ARG A 38 -12.52 -4.17 7.53
N ILE A 39 -12.18 -4.55 8.76
CA ILE A 39 -10.98 -5.34 9.03
C ILE A 39 -11.09 -6.64 8.24
N GLY A 40 -10.02 -7.02 7.54
CA GLY A 40 -10.00 -8.15 6.61
C GLY A 40 -10.36 -7.82 5.16
N ASP A 41 -10.79 -6.58 4.86
CA ASP A 41 -10.92 -6.13 3.47
C ASP A 41 -9.55 -6.01 2.81
N TYR A 42 -9.52 -6.14 1.49
CA TYR A 42 -8.31 -5.98 0.70
C TYR A 42 -8.24 -4.59 0.05
N VAL A 43 -7.03 -4.09 -0.09
CA VAL A 43 -6.73 -2.85 -0.80
C VAL A 43 -5.72 -3.15 -1.92
N LEU A 44 -6.14 -2.91 -3.15
CA LEU A 44 -5.29 -2.96 -4.32
C LEU A 44 -4.82 -1.53 -4.62
N ALA A 45 -3.54 -1.26 -4.44
CA ALA A 45 -3.01 0.09 -4.65
C ALA A 45 -2.93 0.42 -6.15
N HIS A 46 -3.56 1.50 -6.59
CA HIS A 46 -3.46 2.00 -7.95
C HIS A 46 -2.69 3.32 -8.06
N ALA A 47 -2.43 3.97 -6.95
CA ALA A 47 -1.62 5.17 -6.84
C ALA A 47 -0.99 5.25 -5.44
N TYR A 48 0.10 5.98 -5.33
CA TYR A 48 0.88 6.07 -4.11
C TYR A 48 1.12 7.53 -3.73
N LEU A 49 0.73 7.92 -2.50
CA LEU A 49 1.13 9.17 -1.90
C LEU A 49 2.34 8.91 -1.00
N ARG A 50 3.52 9.28 -1.46
CA ARG A 50 4.79 9.03 -0.77
C ARG A 50 5.06 10.13 0.26
N GLN A 51 4.67 9.92 1.51
CA GLN A 51 4.99 10.80 2.63
C GLN A 51 6.25 10.38 3.38
N ASP A 52 6.80 9.22 3.05
CA ASP A 52 8.03 8.66 3.60
C ASP A 52 9.29 9.44 3.19
N ARG A 53 9.28 10.10 2.03
CA ARG A 53 10.35 10.94 1.49
C ARG A 53 11.71 10.27 1.30
N ILE A 54 11.80 8.96 1.50
CA ILE A 54 13.06 8.21 1.46
C ILE A 54 13.73 8.26 0.08
N LEU A 55 12.93 8.34 -0.98
CA LEU A 55 13.41 8.34 -2.36
C LEU A 55 13.26 9.69 -3.06
N ASP A 56 12.92 10.77 -2.37
CA ASP A 56 12.64 12.07 -3.01
C ASP A 56 13.85 12.61 -3.80
N SER A 57 15.08 12.34 -3.36
CA SER A 57 16.30 12.72 -4.10
C SER A 57 16.58 11.89 -5.35
N LEU A 58 15.98 10.69 -5.47
CA LEU A 58 16.18 9.77 -6.60
C LEU A 58 14.97 9.74 -7.54
N VAL A 59 13.80 9.88 -6.98
CA VAL A 59 12.51 9.99 -7.69
C VAL A 59 11.73 11.11 -7.01
N PRO A 60 11.84 12.34 -7.49
CA PRO A 60 11.12 13.48 -6.92
C PRO A 60 9.61 13.22 -6.75
N PRO A 61 8.97 13.81 -5.73
CA PRO A 61 7.56 13.49 -5.41
C PRO A 61 6.57 13.88 -6.51
N GLU A 62 6.91 14.81 -7.38
CA GLU A 62 6.12 15.20 -8.54
C GLU A 62 6.16 14.19 -9.69
N ILE A 63 7.08 13.22 -9.67
CA ILE A 63 7.13 12.14 -10.65
C ILE A 63 6.01 11.14 -10.31
N PRO A 64 5.03 10.94 -11.20
CA PRO A 64 3.96 9.99 -10.95
C PRO A 64 4.47 8.56 -10.95
N ILE A 65 4.01 7.78 -9.99
CA ILE A 65 4.28 6.34 -9.91
C ILE A 65 2.95 5.62 -10.19
N PRO A 66 2.66 5.29 -11.46
CA PRO A 66 1.40 4.66 -11.82
C PRO A 66 1.38 3.17 -11.42
N ALA A 67 0.20 2.66 -11.15
CA ALA A 67 0.01 1.23 -11.11
C ALA A 67 0.18 0.61 -12.52
N LEU A 68 0.69 -0.62 -12.58
CA LEU A 68 0.84 -1.36 -13.81
C LEU A 68 -0.42 -2.18 -14.08
N ALA A 69 -1.07 -1.95 -15.22
CA ALA A 69 -2.36 -2.54 -15.54
C ALA A 69 -2.35 -4.07 -15.47
N GLU A 70 -1.32 -4.70 -16.01
CA GLU A 70 -1.17 -6.16 -16.01
C GLU A 70 -1.06 -6.72 -14.59
N VAL A 71 -0.33 -6.04 -13.72
CA VAL A 71 -0.17 -6.43 -12.31
C VAL A 71 -1.47 -6.23 -11.54
N GLN A 72 -2.21 -5.13 -11.83
CA GLN A 72 -3.53 -4.89 -11.24
C GLN A 72 -4.51 -6.02 -11.58
N VAL A 73 -4.60 -6.39 -12.85
CA VAL A 73 -5.46 -7.48 -13.32
C VAL A 73 -5.06 -8.82 -12.68
N ALA A 74 -3.77 -9.11 -12.62
CA ALA A 74 -3.26 -10.35 -12.01
C ALA A 74 -3.57 -10.43 -10.51
N LEU A 75 -3.36 -9.35 -9.75
CA LEU A 75 -3.65 -9.31 -8.31
C LEU A 75 -5.15 -9.40 -8.03
N GLN A 76 -5.99 -8.73 -8.83
CA GLN A 76 -7.44 -8.83 -8.70
C GLN A 76 -7.93 -10.25 -9.01
N GLY A 77 -7.39 -10.88 -10.04
CA GLY A 77 -7.71 -12.27 -10.39
C GLY A 77 -7.26 -13.25 -9.31
N ALA A 78 -6.09 -13.05 -8.71
CA ALA A 78 -5.61 -13.85 -7.60
C ALA A 78 -6.52 -13.71 -6.37
N ALA A 79 -6.91 -12.48 -6.02
CA ALA A 79 -7.85 -12.23 -4.92
C ALA A 79 -9.20 -12.93 -5.16
N ALA A 80 -9.78 -12.80 -6.37
CA ALA A 80 -11.01 -13.49 -6.74
C ALA A 80 -10.91 -15.02 -6.59
N LYS A 81 -9.80 -15.59 -7.06
CA LYS A 81 -9.56 -17.04 -7.00
C LYS A 81 -9.43 -17.54 -5.56
N ILE A 82 -8.74 -16.80 -4.70
CA ILE A 82 -8.51 -17.21 -3.30
C ILE A 82 -9.77 -17.04 -2.46
N THR A 83 -10.51 -15.95 -2.64
CA THR A 83 -11.74 -15.67 -1.87
C THR A 83 -12.96 -16.42 -2.39
N GLY A 84 -12.95 -16.87 -3.64
CA GLY A 84 -14.13 -17.41 -4.32
C GLY A 84 -15.18 -16.34 -4.66
N GLU A 85 -14.85 -15.05 -4.46
CA GLU A 85 -15.75 -13.93 -4.70
C GLU A 85 -15.60 -13.38 -6.12
N SER A 86 -16.68 -12.81 -6.65
CA SER A 86 -16.67 -12.18 -7.97
C SER A 86 -17.68 -11.04 -8.05
N GLY A 87 -17.60 -10.24 -9.11
CA GLY A 87 -18.57 -9.16 -9.36
C GLY A 87 -18.66 -8.19 -8.18
N GLU A 88 -19.87 -7.96 -7.71
CA GLU A 88 -20.15 -6.99 -6.65
C GLU A 88 -19.61 -7.42 -5.28
N SER A 89 -19.65 -8.70 -4.94
CA SER A 89 -19.11 -9.22 -3.67
C SER A 89 -17.61 -8.96 -3.57
N LEU A 90 -16.86 -9.21 -4.66
CA LEU A 90 -15.43 -8.91 -4.72
C LEU A 90 -15.17 -7.41 -4.58
N LYS A 91 -15.95 -6.55 -5.25
CA LYS A 91 -15.79 -5.09 -5.15
C LYS A 91 -16.02 -4.54 -3.76
N GLN A 92 -16.91 -5.14 -2.99
CA GLN A 92 -17.14 -4.75 -1.61
C GLN A 92 -15.95 -5.09 -0.72
N ARG A 93 -15.25 -6.17 -1.00
CA ARG A 93 -14.13 -6.67 -0.22
C ARG A 93 -12.76 -6.23 -0.73
N LEU A 94 -12.57 -6.16 -2.04
CA LEU A 94 -11.34 -5.68 -2.68
C LEU A 94 -11.56 -4.27 -3.21
N ARG A 95 -10.97 -3.30 -2.57
CA ARG A 95 -11.08 -1.88 -2.96
C ARG A 95 -9.82 -1.42 -3.63
N THR A 96 -9.96 -0.81 -4.78
CA THR A 96 -8.85 -0.19 -5.51
C THR A 96 -8.78 1.30 -5.17
N GLY A 97 -7.61 1.79 -4.78
CA GLY A 97 -7.47 3.20 -4.42
C GLY A 97 -6.03 3.62 -4.13
N THR A 98 -5.88 4.90 -3.80
CA THR A 98 -4.58 5.46 -3.39
C THR A 98 -4.20 4.97 -2.01
N VAL A 99 -2.93 4.58 -1.85
CA VAL A 99 -2.32 4.25 -0.57
C VAL A 99 -1.32 5.34 -0.19
N VAL A 100 -1.38 5.78 1.06
CA VAL A 100 -0.39 6.68 1.65
C VAL A 100 0.70 5.84 2.28
N THR A 101 1.95 6.07 1.90
CA THR A 101 3.09 5.50 2.60
C THR A 101 3.69 6.55 3.53
N ASN A 102 3.70 6.26 4.83
CA ASN A 102 4.20 7.14 5.87
C ASN A 102 5.25 6.40 6.71
N ASP A 103 6.34 7.07 7.08
CA ASP A 103 7.39 6.50 7.94
C ASP A 103 7.13 6.69 9.45
N ASP A 104 6.09 7.45 9.80
CA ASP A 104 5.68 7.66 11.18
C ASP A 104 4.52 6.74 11.55
N ARG A 105 4.79 5.77 12.41
CA ARG A 105 3.78 4.84 12.91
C ARG A 105 2.66 5.53 13.70
N ASN A 106 2.96 6.67 14.30
CA ASN A 106 2.02 7.43 15.13
C ASN A 106 1.44 8.65 14.38
N TRP A 107 1.34 8.56 13.05
CA TRP A 107 0.85 9.64 12.19
C TRP A 107 -0.54 10.16 12.61
N GLU A 108 -1.37 9.35 13.25
CA GLU A 108 -2.71 9.73 13.73
C GLU A 108 -2.65 10.87 14.75
N LEU A 109 -1.59 10.96 15.54
CA LEU A 109 -1.38 12.04 16.50
C LEU A 109 -1.26 13.40 15.80
N ARG A 110 -0.88 13.39 14.53
CA ARG A 110 -0.79 14.59 13.67
C ARG A 110 -1.93 14.70 12.68
N TRP A 111 -3.06 14.00 12.91
CA TRP A 111 -4.19 13.96 11.99
C TRP A 111 -4.69 15.35 11.56
N THR A 112 -4.74 16.32 12.47
CA THR A 112 -5.18 17.70 12.17
C THR A 112 -4.32 18.35 11.08
N GLN A 113 -3.03 18.02 11.02
CA GLN A 113 -2.09 18.54 10.02
C GLN A 113 -2.16 17.73 8.72
N GLU A 114 -2.28 16.41 8.82
CA GLU A 114 -2.22 15.49 7.68
C GLU A 114 -3.55 15.34 6.94
N ARG A 115 -4.69 15.56 7.60
CA ARG A 115 -6.03 15.28 7.06
C ARG A 115 -6.30 15.93 5.71
N LYS A 116 -5.85 17.18 5.51
CA LYS A 116 -6.08 17.91 4.25
C LYS A 116 -5.39 17.20 3.08
N ARG A 117 -4.13 16.82 3.26
CA ARG A 117 -3.31 16.16 2.25
C ARG A 117 -3.84 14.78 1.93
N ILE A 118 -4.15 13.98 2.95
CA ILE A 118 -4.73 12.65 2.81
C ILE A 118 -6.10 12.71 2.10
N ASN A 119 -6.95 13.67 2.48
CA ASN A 119 -8.25 13.85 1.83
C ASN A 119 -8.14 14.27 0.36
N LEU A 120 -7.23 15.19 0.05
CA LEU A 120 -6.99 15.61 -1.33
C LEU A 120 -6.45 14.48 -2.21
N SER A 121 -5.64 13.59 -1.65
CA SER A 121 -5.12 12.41 -2.37
C SER A 121 -6.16 11.33 -2.63
N ARG A 122 -7.35 11.44 -2.00
CA ARG A 122 -8.41 10.41 -2.03
C ARG A 122 -7.94 9.05 -1.50
N ALA A 123 -6.90 9.03 -0.69
CA ALA A 123 -6.35 7.78 -0.14
C ALA A 123 -7.40 6.99 0.63
N ILE A 124 -7.33 5.67 0.49
CA ILE A 124 -8.21 4.71 1.17
C ILE A 124 -7.49 3.88 2.20
N ALA A 125 -6.16 3.88 2.19
CA ALA A 125 -5.34 3.15 3.14
C ALA A 125 -4.03 3.88 3.41
N VAL A 126 -3.41 3.54 4.54
CA VAL A 126 -2.06 3.97 4.92
C VAL A 126 -1.23 2.74 5.27
N ASP A 127 0.01 2.74 4.81
CA ASP A 127 1.02 1.75 5.12
C ASP A 127 2.38 2.41 5.38
N MET A 128 3.44 1.64 5.46
CA MET A 128 4.79 2.16 5.70
C MET A 128 5.80 1.81 4.59
N GLU A 129 5.43 1.04 3.55
CA GLU A 129 6.41 0.49 2.60
C GLU A 129 6.00 0.59 1.14
N SER A 130 4.70 0.55 0.80
CA SER A 130 4.24 0.32 -0.57
C SER A 130 4.69 1.39 -1.57
N GLY A 131 4.64 2.66 -1.17
CA GLY A 131 5.09 3.76 -2.03
C GLY A 131 6.59 3.72 -2.31
N THR A 132 7.40 3.32 -1.30
CA THR A 132 8.84 3.12 -1.47
C THR A 132 9.11 1.96 -2.42
N LEU A 133 8.45 0.83 -2.25
CA LEU A 133 8.60 -0.33 -3.12
C LEU A 133 8.19 -0.02 -4.56
N ALA A 134 7.08 0.68 -4.74
CA ALA A 134 6.61 1.10 -6.06
C ALA A 134 7.61 2.06 -6.75
N ALA A 135 8.13 3.05 -6.01
CA ALA A 135 9.13 3.99 -6.53
C ALA A 135 10.45 3.29 -6.88
N GLN A 136 10.87 2.30 -6.10
CA GLN A 136 12.02 1.46 -6.41
C GLN A 136 11.78 0.61 -7.67
N GLY A 137 10.60 0.00 -7.80
CA GLY A 137 10.22 -0.74 -9.01
C GLY A 137 10.25 0.16 -10.25
N TYR A 138 9.66 1.33 -10.15
CA TYR A 138 9.68 2.34 -11.22
C TYR A 138 11.11 2.72 -11.62
N ARG A 139 11.94 3.11 -10.63
CA ARG A 139 13.33 3.54 -10.85
C ARG A 139 14.21 2.44 -11.44
N LEU A 140 14.07 1.21 -10.92
CA LEU A 140 14.90 0.07 -11.29
C LEU A 140 14.32 -0.74 -12.47
N ARG A 141 13.18 -0.29 -13.01
CA ARG A 141 12.48 -0.93 -14.14
C ARG A 141 12.09 -2.39 -13.85
N VAL A 142 11.68 -2.64 -12.62
CA VAL A 142 11.09 -3.91 -12.20
C VAL A 142 9.58 -3.71 -12.06
N PRO A 143 8.73 -4.49 -12.73
CA PRO A 143 7.29 -4.45 -12.53
C PRO A 143 6.92 -4.60 -11.05
N TYR A 144 5.91 -3.85 -10.59
CA TYR A 144 5.52 -3.81 -9.19
C TYR A 144 4.02 -3.78 -9.00
N GLY A 145 3.57 -4.24 -7.84
CA GLY A 145 2.19 -4.15 -7.41
C GLY A 145 2.04 -4.33 -5.91
N THR A 146 0.90 -3.88 -5.40
CA THR A 146 0.63 -3.88 -3.95
C THR A 146 -0.78 -4.35 -3.67
N LEU A 147 -0.89 -5.39 -2.85
CA LEU A 147 -2.14 -5.89 -2.29
C LEU A 147 -2.02 -5.94 -0.77
N LEU A 148 -2.85 -5.18 -0.07
CA LEU A 148 -2.82 -5.05 1.38
C LEU A 148 -4.12 -5.59 1.99
N CYS A 149 -4.04 -6.03 3.24
CA CYS A 149 -5.19 -6.37 4.07
C CYS A 149 -5.39 -5.28 5.12
N VAL A 150 -6.61 -4.81 5.29
CA VAL A 150 -6.97 -3.86 6.34
C VAL A 150 -6.87 -4.56 7.69
N SER A 151 -5.88 -4.19 8.50
CA SER A 151 -5.66 -4.76 9.83
C SER A 151 -6.27 -3.94 10.96
N ASP A 152 -6.49 -2.67 10.72
CA ASP A 152 -7.01 -1.70 11.67
C ASP A 152 -7.63 -0.51 10.95
N LYS A 153 -8.41 0.28 11.69
CA LYS A 153 -9.02 1.51 11.18
C LYS A 153 -8.79 2.64 12.19
N PRO A 154 -7.59 3.22 12.20
CA PRO A 154 -7.15 4.12 13.26
C PRO A 154 -8.05 5.35 13.42
N LEU A 155 -8.63 5.88 12.32
CA LEU A 155 -9.52 7.04 12.37
C LEU A 155 -10.95 6.71 12.82
N HIS A 156 -11.27 5.43 13.01
CA HIS A 156 -12.62 4.96 13.35
C HIS A 156 -12.65 4.16 14.64
N GLY A 157 -11.58 4.20 15.43
CA GLY A 157 -11.49 3.52 16.72
C GLY A 157 -11.35 1.99 16.67
N GLU A 158 -11.14 1.43 15.48
CA GLU A 158 -10.92 0.00 15.28
C GLU A 158 -9.42 -0.27 15.21
N ILE A 159 -8.83 -0.68 16.34
CA ILE A 159 -7.41 -0.97 16.47
C ILE A 159 -7.13 -2.46 16.33
N LYS A 160 -5.92 -2.78 15.86
CA LYS A 160 -5.45 -4.15 15.76
C LYS A 160 -5.29 -4.76 17.15
N LEU A 161 -6.08 -5.79 17.45
CA LEU A 161 -5.91 -6.57 18.67
C LEU A 161 -4.86 -7.68 18.45
N PRO A 162 -4.06 -8.02 19.49
CA PRO A 162 -3.16 -9.17 19.43
C PRO A 162 -3.95 -10.43 19.09
N GLY A 163 -3.54 -11.16 18.03
CA GLY A 163 -4.21 -12.38 17.58
C GLY A 163 -5.35 -12.21 16.58
N SER A 164 -5.71 -11.00 16.18
CA SER A 164 -6.78 -10.75 15.20
C SER A 164 -6.34 -10.83 13.72
N ALA A 165 -5.08 -11.16 13.46
CA ALA A 165 -4.51 -11.31 12.13
C ALA A 165 -4.02 -12.76 11.92
N ASN A 166 -4.93 -13.69 11.81
CA ASN A 166 -4.70 -15.03 11.25
C ASN A 166 -5.53 -15.19 9.99
#